data_744779e12a44989d1f9af0daa6b7ea2e
#
_entry.id   744779e12a44989d1f9af0daa6b7ea2e
#
_cell.length_a   1.000
_cell.length_b   1.000
_cell.length_c   1.000
_cell.angle_alpha   90.00
_cell.angle_beta   90.00
_cell.angle_gamma   90.00
#
_symmetry.space_group_name_H-M   'P 1'
#
loop_
_entity.id
_entity.type
_entity.pdbx_description
1 polymer ?
#
loop_
_entity_poly.entity_id
_entity_poly.type
_entity_poly.pdbx_seq_one_letter_code
_entity_poly.pdbx_strand_id
1 'polypeptide(L)'
;ISQYDDISTKDQYREALQAGCTREKALECCYENSRDNARTPMQWNGGKNAGFTSGTPWLALNSDYRKINVEEQEKRDDSVLSYYRKLIALKKSSEFKEVLTYGRFVPEYEDSDSIFAYHRIREDGGQNILVAANYGKETCEIPLKRELIKVLISNIGEEDVIEREAKKSGKIKLNSCQAVALEIKE
;
A
#
# COMPACT_ATOMS: atom_id res chain seq x y z
N ILE A 1 -3.01 -22.56 18.07
CA ILE A 1 -3.70 -21.47 18.78
C ILE A 1 -2.89 -20.92 19.96
N SER A 2 -2.06 -21.72 20.60
CA SER A 2 -1.24 -21.29 21.75
C SER A 2 -0.21 -20.20 21.42
N GLN A 3 0.08 -19.97 20.15
CA GLN A 3 1.00 -18.92 19.68
C GLN A 3 0.35 -17.53 19.62
N TYR A 4 -0.99 -17.48 19.69
CA TYR A 4 -1.73 -16.22 19.69
C TYR A 4 -1.98 -15.73 21.11
N ASP A 5 -1.81 -14.42 21.31
CA ASP A 5 -2.15 -13.74 22.57
C ASP A 5 -3.46 -12.98 22.51
N ASP A 6 -3.91 -12.61 21.30
CA ASP A 6 -5.18 -11.95 21.10
C ASP A 6 -6.37 -12.79 21.61
N ILE A 7 -7.08 -12.25 22.61
CA ILE A 7 -8.23 -12.93 23.26
C ILE A 7 -9.33 -13.18 22.23
N SER A 8 -9.62 -12.21 21.35
CA SER A 8 -10.64 -12.35 20.31
C SER A 8 -10.34 -13.52 19.36
N THR A 9 -9.07 -13.70 18.98
CA THR A 9 -8.64 -14.83 18.16
C THR A 9 -8.86 -16.16 18.86
N LYS A 10 -8.55 -16.23 20.16
CA LYS A 10 -8.78 -17.45 20.98
C LYS A 10 -10.26 -17.77 21.14
N ASP A 11 -11.10 -16.74 21.27
CA ASP A 11 -12.55 -16.90 21.37
C ASP A 11 -13.15 -17.38 20.04
N GLN A 12 -12.81 -16.73 18.94
CA GLN A 12 -13.25 -17.15 17.60
C GLN A 12 -12.83 -18.57 17.25
N TYR A 13 -11.63 -19.00 17.65
CA TYR A 13 -11.19 -20.38 17.48
C TYR A 13 -12.09 -21.36 18.23
N ARG A 14 -12.42 -21.05 19.50
CA ARG A 14 -13.30 -21.89 20.33
C ARG A 14 -14.71 -21.97 19.76
N GLU A 15 -15.26 -20.83 19.34
CA GLU A 15 -16.59 -20.74 18.71
C GLU A 15 -16.66 -21.54 17.41
N ALA A 16 -15.63 -21.44 16.55
CA ALA A 16 -15.55 -22.23 15.33
C ALA A 16 -15.57 -23.74 15.60
N LEU A 17 -14.83 -24.21 16.60
CA LEU A 17 -14.84 -25.63 17.00
C LEU A 17 -16.22 -26.05 17.55
N GLN A 18 -16.87 -25.21 18.37
CA GLN A 18 -18.22 -25.48 18.88
C GLN A 18 -19.26 -25.52 17.76
N ALA A 19 -19.07 -24.72 16.71
CA ALA A 19 -19.89 -24.74 15.50
C ALA A 19 -19.61 -25.93 14.56
N GLY A 20 -18.69 -26.83 14.94
CA GLY A 20 -18.38 -28.05 14.18
C GLY A 20 -17.30 -27.89 13.11
N CYS A 21 -16.56 -26.76 13.07
CA CYS A 21 -15.39 -26.62 12.20
C CYS A 21 -14.29 -27.58 12.63
N THR A 22 -13.48 -28.06 11.66
CA THR A 22 -12.27 -28.80 11.97
C THR A 22 -11.22 -27.89 12.61
N ARG A 23 -10.26 -28.45 13.34
CA ARG A 23 -9.16 -27.68 13.94
C ARG A 23 -8.33 -26.92 12.89
N GLU A 24 -8.08 -27.57 11.76
CA GLU A 24 -7.32 -27.03 10.64
C GLU A 24 -8.04 -25.78 10.08
N LYS A 25 -9.34 -25.88 9.83
CA LYS A 25 -10.11 -24.76 9.30
C LYS A 25 -10.22 -23.60 10.28
N ALA A 26 -10.43 -23.90 11.56
CA ALA A 26 -10.44 -22.88 12.61
C ALA A 26 -9.09 -22.17 12.75
N LEU A 27 -7.95 -22.88 12.62
CA LEU A 27 -6.61 -22.28 12.62
C LEU A 27 -6.35 -21.44 11.36
N GLU A 28 -6.79 -21.91 10.19
CA GLU A 28 -6.67 -21.13 8.94
C GLU A 28 -7.34 -19.76 9.07
N CYS A 29 -8.56 -19.72 9.61
CA CYS A 29 -9.24 -18.46 9.90
C CYS A 29 -8.46 -17.56 10.88
N CYS A 30 -7.80 -18.14 11.90
CA CYS A 30 -6.97 -17.38 12.80
C CYS A 30 -5.72 -16.82 12.09
N TYR A 31 -5.09 -17.60 11.21
CA TYR A 31 -3.93 -17.14 10.45
C TYR A 31 -4.26 -15.98 9.50
N GLU A 32 -5.46 -15.94 8.96
CA GLU A 32 -5.91 -14.88 8.06
C GLU A 32 -6.34 -13.61 8.81
N ASN A 33 -6.98 -13.76 9.99
CA ASN A 33 -7.75 -12.67 10.59
C ASN A 33 -7.24 -12.18 11.96
N SER A 34 -6.26 -12.86 12.58
CA SER A 34 -5.78 -12.45 13.90
C SER A 34 -5.11 -11.07 13.89
N ARG A 35 -5.48 -10.24 14.87
CA ARG A 35 -4.83 -8.95 15.10
C ARG A 35 -3.34 -9.08 15.46
N ASP A 36 -2.91 -10.19 16.02
CA ASP A 36 -1.50 -10.44 16.34
C ASP A 36 -0.62 -10.44 15.10
N ASN A 37 -1.18 -10.79 13.93
CA ASN A 37 -0.45 -10.75 12.65
C ASN A 37 0.07 -9.34 12.30
N ALA A 38 -0.65 -8.29 12.70
CA ALA A 38 -0.29 -6.90 12.47
C ALA A 38 0.48 -6.27 13.65
N ARG A 39 0.73 -7.02 14.73
CA ARG A 39 1.37 -6.54 15.98
C ARG A 39 2.72 -7.19 16.26
N THR A 40 3.23 -7.93 15.28
CA THR A 40 4.57 -8.53 15.40
C THR A 40 5.63 -7.48 15.67
N PRO A 41 6.71 -7.81 16.41
CA PRO A 41 7.79 -6.87 16.66
C PRO A 41 8.35 -6.26 15.37
N MET A 42 8.67 -4.97 15.40
CA MET A 42 9.29 -4.28 14.27
C MET A 42 10.61 -4.94 13.88
N GLN A 43 10.76 -5.23 12.60
CA GLN A 43 11.93 -5.89 12.03
C GLN A 43 12.97 -4.83 11.63
N TRP A 44 13.87 -4.47 12.55
CA TRP A 44 14.90 -3.46 12.30
C TRP A 44 16.06 -4.01 11.48
N ASN A 45 16.50 -5.26 11.76
CA ASN A 45 17.60 -5.92 11.07
C ASN A 45 17.48 -7.44 11.12
N GLY A 46 18.39 -8.15 10.46
CA GLY A 46 18.44 -9.61 10.45
C GLY A 46 19.03 -10.28 11.69
N GLY A 47 19.41 -9.52 12.73
CA GLY A 47 20.03 -10.03 13.96
C GLY A 47 19.06 -10.64 14.95
N LYS A 48 19.56 -10.91 16.18
CA LYS A 48 18.75 -11.49 17.26
C LYS A 48 17.52 -10.61 17.52
N ASN A 49 16.35 -11.26 17.63
CA ASN A 49 15.07 -10.60 17.86
C ASN A 49 14.75 -9.50 16.83
N ALA A 50 15.23 -9.63 15.61
CA ALA A 50 15.09 -8.65 14.54
C ALA A 50 15.62 -7.24 14.93
N GLY A 51 16.53 -7.13 15.89
CA GLY A 51 17.00 -5.86 16.44
C GLY A 51 15.97 -5.13 17.30
N PHE A 52 14.81 -5.73 17.58
CA PHE A 52 13.71 -5.11 18.32
C PHE A 52 13.98 -4.98 19.82
N THR A 53 14.53 -6.03 20.44
CA THR A 53 14.81 -6.08 21.88
C THR A 53 15.96 -7.00 22.23
N SER A 54 16.66 -6.73 23.32
CA SER A 54 17.64 -7.66 23.92
C SER A 54 16.97 -8.77 24.74
N GLY A 55 15.74 -8.56 25.21
CA GLY A 55 14.94 -9.51 25.97
C GLY A 55 14.15 -10.48 25.11
N THR A 56 13.09 -11.07 25.65
CA THR A 56 12.14 -11.90 24.93
C THR A 56 10.98 -11.02 24.41
N PRO A 57 10.72 -10.96 23.10
CA PRO A 57 9.55 -10.24 22.60
C PRO A 57 8.25 -10.83 23.14
N TRP A 58 7.26 -9.97 23.39
CA TRP A 58 5.93 -10.42 23.80
C TRP A 58 5.26 -11.28 22.73
N LEU A 59 5.19 -10.79 21.49
CA LEU A 59 4.69 -11.55 20.35
C LEU A 59 5.84 -12.17 19.57
N ALA A 60 5.53 -13.27 18.88
CA ALA A 60 6.50 -13.95 18.01
C ALA A 60 6.96 -13.03 16.86
N LEU A 61 8.23 -13.17 16.48
CA LEU A 61 8.76 -12.53 15.29
C LEU A 61 8.16 -13.19 14.04
N ASN A 62 7.94 -12.41 13.00
CA ASN A 62 7.67 -12.97 11.68
C ASN A 62 8.93 -13.74 11.19
N SER A 63 8.74 -14.90 10.60
CA SER A 63 9.83 -15.79 10.17
C SER A 63 10.73 -15.19 9.09
N ASP A 64 10.26 -14.19 8.37
CA ASP A 64 10.95 -13.53 7.26
C ASP A 64 11.88 -12.38 7.68
N TYR A 65 11.96 -12.02 8.97
CA TYR A 65 12.70 -10.86 9.46
C TYR A 65 14.16 -10.79 9.01
N ARG A 66 14.77 -11.93 8.66
CA ARG A 66 16.15 -11.96 8.14
C ARG A 66 16.26 -11.47 6.70
N LYS A 67 15.15 -11.45 5.95
CA LYS A 67 15.07 -11.02 4.55
C LYS A 67 14.35 -9.69 4.39
N ILE A 68 13.29 -9.50 5.18
CA ILE A 68 12.45 -8.31 5.16
C ILE A 68 12.64 -7.55 6.47
N ASN A 69 13.41 -6.50 6.43
CA ASN A 69 13.68 -5.64 7.59
C ASN A 69 14.14 -4.26 7.12
N VAL A 70 14.16 -3.29 8.04
CA VAL A 70 14.50 -1.90 7.73
C VAL A 70 15.90 -1.78 7.12
N GLU A 71 16.91 -2.44 7.72
CA GLU A 71 18.29 -2.38 7.26
C GLU A 71 18.45 -2.83 5.80
N GLU A 72 17.77 -3.90 5.39
CA GLU A 72 17.79 -4.38 4.01
C GLU A 72 17.00 -3.47 3.06
N GLN A 73 15.88 -2.91 3.53
CA GLN A 73 15.09 -1.98 2.73
C GLN A 73 15.78 -0.63 2.52
N GLU A 74 16.60 -0.18 3.47
CA GLU A 74 17.39 1.06 3.31
C GLU A 74 18.46 0.97 2.22
N LYS A 75 18.92 -0.24 1.89
CA LYS A 75 19.91 -0.49 0.84
C LYS A 75 19.30 -0.46 -0.58
N ARG A 76 17.99 -0.33 -0.71
CA ARG A 76 17.28 -0.48 -1.97
C ARG A 76 16.36 0.71 -2.25
N ASP A 77 16.51 1.31 -3.42
CA ASP A 77 15.66 2.42 -3.87
C ASP A 77 14.23 2.00 -4.27
N ASP A 78 14.05 0.70 -4.60
CA ASP A 78 12.79 0.08 -4.97
C ASP A 78 12.06 -0.61 -3.79
N SER A 79 12.50 -0.37 -2.56
CA SER A 79 11.87 -0.93 -1.36
C SER A 79 10.59 -0.19 -0.98
N VAL A 80 9.71 -0.87 -0.23
CA VAL A 80 8.50 -0.26 0.36
C VAL A 80 8.86 0.95 1.22
N LEU A 81 9.93 0.86 2.03
CA LEU A 81 10.41 1.96 2.85
C LEU A 81 10.81 3.17 2.00
N SER A 82 11.56 2.96 0.93
CA SER A 82 11.99 4.02 0.01
C SER A 82 10.79 4.64 -0.70
N TYR A 83 9.81 3.84 -1.11
CA TYR A 83 8.57 4.32 -1.70
C TYR A 83 7.77 5.21 -0.73
N TYR A 84 7.60 4.78 0.53
CA TYR A 84 6.94 5.61 1.55
C TYR A 84 7.68 6.92 1.83
N ARG A 85 9.01 6.91 1.85
CA ARG A 85 9.81 8.15 1.98
C ARG A 85 9.53 9.12 0.83
N LYS A 86 9.48 8.61 -0.41
CA LYS A 86 9.13 9.42 -1.60
C LYS A 86 7.70 9.99 -1.51
N LEU A 87 6.71 9.17 -1.09
CA LEU A 87 5.33 9.63 -0.89
C LEU A 87 5.22 10.72 0.16
N ILE A 88 5.90 10.57 1.30
CA ILE A 88 5.91 11.58 2.37
C ILE A 88 6.59 12.86 1.89
N ALA A 89 7.69 12.75 1.17
CA ALA A 89 8.39 13.90 0.59
C ALA A 89 7.50 14.65 -0.41
N LEU A 90 6.81 13.92 -1.29
CA LEU A 90 5.86 14.49 -2.24
C LEU A 90 4.72 15.24 -1.51
N LYS A 91 4.11 14.62 -0.52
CA LYS A 91 3.02 15.23 0.26
C LYS A 91 3.46 16.47 1.04
N LYS A 92 4.73 16.54 1.46
CA LYS A 92 5.29 17.67 2.22
C LYS A 92 5.97 18.71 1.33
N SER A 93 6.11 18.47 0.03
CA SER A 93 6.74 19.41 -0.90
C SER A 93 5.98 20.73 -0.93
N SER A 94 6.69 21.85 -1.12
CA SER A 94 6.05 23.17 -1.26
C SER A 94 5.11 23.25 -2.46
N GLU A 95 5.36 22.45 -3.48
CA GLU A 95 4.59 22.43 -4.74
C GLU A 95 3.23 21.70 -4.57
N PHE A 96 3.21 20.53 -3.90
CA PHE A 96 2.01 19.67 -3.86
C PHE A 96 1.32 19.59 -2.50
N LYS A 97 1.91 20.16 -1.45
CA LYS A 97 1.38 20.09 -0.09
C LYS A 97 -0.08 20.54 -0.01
N GLU A 98 -0.40 21.67 -0.63
CA GLU A 98 -1.74 22.24 -0.55
C GLU A 98 -2.77 21.32 -1.21
N VAL A 99 -2.56 20.91 -2.45
CA VAL A 99 -3.49 20.03 -3.16
C VAL A 99 -3.61 18.65 -2.51
N LEU A 100 -2.49 18.04 -2.08
CA LEU A 100 -2.50 16.71 -1.48
C LEU A 100 -3.05 16.68 -0.05
N THR A 101 -3.04 17.81 0.67
CA THR A 101 -3.56 17.90 2.03
C THR A 101 -5.00 18.42 2.07
N TYR A 102 -5.28 19.51 1.37
CA TYR A 102 -6.54 20.24 1.47
C TYR A 102 -7.39 20.18 0.20
N GLY A 103 -6.85 19.74 -0.95
CA GLY A 103 -7.61 19.63 -2.18
C GLY A 103 -8.87 18.78 -2.01
N ARG A 104 -9.93 19.12 -2.73
CA ARG A 104 -11.20 18.40 -2.73
C ARG A 104 -10.98 16.98 -3.27
N PHE A 105 -11.51 16.00 -2.57
CA PHE A 105 -11.53 14.61 -3.00
C PHE A 105 -12.69 14.37 -3.96
N VAL A 106 -12.41 13.83 -5.15
CA VAL A 106 -13.41 13.48 -6.14
C VAL A 106 -13.13 12.05 -6.62
N PRO A 107 -13.96 11.07 -6.25
CA PRO A 107 -13.76 9.70 -6.67
C PRO A 107 -14.03 9.51 -8.16
N GLU A 108 -13.37 8.54 -8.76
CA GLU A 108 -13.62 7.99 -10.09
C GLU A 108 -13.64 6.46 -10.04
N TYR A 109 -14.30 5.82 -11.00
CA TYR A 109 -14.39 4.35 -11.10
C TYR A 109 -15.04 3.68 -9.88
N GLU A 110 -16.04 4.33 -9.25
CA GLU A 110 -16.69 3.84 -8.03
C GLU A 110 -17.35 2.47 -8.19
N ASP A 111 -17.76 2.11 -9.42
CA ASP A 111 -18.36 0.81 -9.76
C ASP A 111 -17.33 -0.24 -10.20
N SER A 112 -16.04 0.03 -10.10
CA SER A 112 -14.99 -0.90 -10.53
C SER A 112 -14.50 -1.79 -9.39
N ASP A 113 -14.50 -3.10 -9.58
CA ASP A 113 -13.95 -4.07 -8.61
C ASP A 113 -12.41 -4.11 -8.59
N SER A 114 -11.76 -3.48 -9.56
CA SER A 114 -10.30 -3.59 -9.72
C SER A 114 -9.57 -2.25 -9.76
N ILE A 115 -10.24 -1.17 -10.10
CA ILE A 115 -9.62 0.17 -10.20
C ILE A 115 -10.08 1.01 -9.02
N PHE A 116 -9.12 1.57 -8.29
CA PHE A 116 -9.37 2.61 -7.31
C PHE A 116 -8.73 3.90 -7.82
N ALA A 117 -9.55 4.90 -8.11
CA ALA A 117 -9.05 6.17 -8.61
C ALA A 117 -9.80 7.37 -8.02
N TYR A 118 -9.09 8.46 -7.82
CA TYR A 118 -9.66 9.71 -7.34
C TYR A 118 -8.79 10.91 -7.70
N HIS A 119 -9.42 12.07 -7.73
CA HIS A 119 -8.74 13.36 -7.86
C HIS A 119 -8.56 14.06 -6.51
N ARG A 120 -7.46 14.81 -6.41
CA ARG A 120 -7.28 15.89 -5.43
C ARG A 120 -7.21 17.19 -6.22
N ILE A 121 -8.20 18.08 -6.03
CA ILE A 121 -8.37 19.29 -6.82
C ILE A 121 -8.29 20.50 -5.89
N ARG A 122 -7.46 21.48 -6.23
CA ARG A 122 -7.46 22.77 -5.53
C ARG A 122 -8.71 23.57 -5.86
N GLU A 123 -9.34 24.19 -4.85
CA GLU A 123 -10.56 24.98 -5.04
C GLU A 123 -10.31 26.33 -5.72
N ASP A 124 -9.09 26.85 -5.63
CA ASP A 124 -8.70 28.13 -6.26
C ASP A 124 -8.34 27.99 -7.75
N GLY A 125 -8.52 26.81 -8.32
CA GLY A 125 -8.07 26.47 -9.67
C GLY A 125 -6.54 26.43 -9.74
N GLY A 126 -5.97 25.40 -10.21
CA GLY A 126 -4.50 25.32 -10.33
C GLY A 126 -4.00 23.92 -10.46
N GLN A 127 -4.07 23.14 -9.40
CA GLN A 127 -3.54 21.78 -9.43
C GLN A 127 -4.66 20.75 -9.31
N ASN A 128 -4.54 19.72 -10.15
CA ASN A 128 -5.38 18.53 -10.11
C ASN A 128 -4.48 17.29 -10.12
N ILE A 129 -4.54 16.50 -9.07
CA ILE A 129 -3.76 15.27 -8.94
C ILE A 129 -4.72 14.10 -9.09
N LEU A 130 -4.52 13.29 -10.12
CA LEU A 130 -5.17 11.99 -10.26
C LEU A 130 -4.31 10.94 -9.59
N VAL A 131 -4.90 10.22 -8.64
CA VAL A 131 -4.32 8.99 -8.07
C VAL A 131 -5.10 7.82 -8.61
N ALA A 132 -4.41 6.80 -9.14
CA ALA A 132 -5.04 5.61 -9.66
C ALA A 132 -4.24 4.36 -9.27
N ALA A 133 -4.96 3.30 -8.90
CA ALA A 133 -4.39 2.00 -8.54
C ALA A 133 -5.19 0.88 -9.16
N ASN A 134 -4.50 -0.13 -9.67
CA ASN A 134 -5.08 -1.35 -10.18
C ASN A 134 -4.91 -2.49 -9.16
N TYR A 135 -5.98 -2.91 -8.52
CA TYR A 135 -6.03 -4.07 -7.60
C TYR A 135 -6.36 -5.38 -8.32
N GLY A 136 -6.67 -5.30 -9.61
CA GLY A 136 -6.94 -6.47 -10.45
C GLY A 136 -5.69 -7.29 -10.75
N LYS A 137 -5.91 -8.50 -11.25
CA LYS A 137 -4.83 -9.41 -11.68
C LYS A 137 -4.32 -9.10 -13.09
N GLU A 138 -5.18 -8.50 -13.91
CA GLU A 138 -4.88 -8.17 -15.29
C GLU A 138 -4.47 -6.70 -15.42
N THR A 139 -3.74 -6.39 -16.48
CA THR A 139 -3.42 -5.01 -16.84
C THR A 139 -4.69 -4.28 -17.24
N CYS A 140 -4.83 -3.03 -16.79
CA CYS A 140 -5.93 -2.16 -17.18
C CYS A 140 -5.42 -0.87 -17.85
N GLU A 141 -6.29 -0.23 -18.63
CA GLU A 141 -6.06 1.09 -19.21
C GLU A 141 -7.08 2.10 -18.67
N ILE A 142 -6.58 3.25 -18.23
CA ILE A 142 -7.39 4.35 -17.74
C ILE A 142 -7.27 5.52 -18.71
N PRO A 143 -8.34 5.86 -19.47
CA PRO A 143 -8.34 7.03 -20.34
C PRO A 143 -8.13 8.31 -19.54
N LEU A 144 -7.22 9.16 -19.99
CA LEU A 144 -7.04 10.49 -19.42
C LEU A 144 -8.06 11.43 -20.04
N LYS A 145 -8.98 11.95 -19.23
CA LYS A 145 -9.98 12.95 -19.64
C LYS A 145 -9.37 14.34 -19.83
N ARG A 146 -8.17 14.54 -19.35
CA ARG A 146 -7.43 15.82 -19.33
C ARG A 146 -5.97 15.59 -19.67
N GLU A 147 -5.28 16.64 -20.07
CA GLU A 147 -3.88 16.59 -20.45
C GLU A 147 -2.99 16.24 -19.24
N LEU A 148 -2.13 15.25 -19.40
CA LEU A 148 -1.11 14.87 -18.41
C LEU A 148 0.02 15.90 -18.42
N ILE A 149 0.27 16.50 -17.26
CA ILE A 149 1.41 17.38 -17.05
C ILE A 149 2.64 16.51 -16.69
N LYS A 150 2.51 15.72 -15.62
CA LYS A 150 3.64 14.95 -15.06
C LYS A 150 3.18 13.70 -14.32
N VAL A 151 3.97 12.64 -14.37
CA VAL A 151 3.87 11.51 -13.43
C VAL A 151 4.69 11.85 -12.19
N LEU A 152 4.04 11.89 -11.03
CA LEU A 152 4.66 12.30 -9.76
C LEU A 152 5.34 11.14 -9.05
N ILE A 153 4.71 9.98 -9.06
CA ILE A 153 5.22 8.76 -8.42
C ILE A 153 4.50 7.52 -8.95
N SER A 154 5.24 6.43 -9.04
CA SER A 154 4.73 5.07 -9.29
C SER A 154 5.33 4.11 -8.27
N ASN A 155 4.55 3.12 -7.80
CA ASN A 155 5.07 2.12 -6.87
C ASN A 155 6.04 1.10 -7.49
N ILE A 156 6.10 1.05 -8.82
CA ILE A 156 7.06 0.21 -9.56
C ILE A 156 8.20 1.03 -10.19
N GLY A 157 8.23 2.37 -9.97
CA GLY A 157 9.13 3.28 -10.68
C GLY A 157 8.68 3.53 -12.12
N GLU A 158 9.62 3.80 -13.02
CA GLU A 158 9.39 4.01 -14.45
C GLU A 158 8.54 5.24 -14.80
N GLU A 159 8.53 6.26 -13.94
CA GLU A 159 7.70 7.45 -14.10
C GLU A 159 7.86 8.10 -15.48
N ASP A 160 9.09 8.23 -15.99
CA ASP A 160 9.39 8.83 -17.30
C ASP A 160 8.81 8.00 -18.46
N VAL A 161 8.83 6.67 -18.33
CA VAL A 161 8.27 5.75 -19.33
C VAL A 161 6.75 5.87 -19.35
N ILE A 162 6.12 5.81 -18.18
CA ILE A 162 4.68 5.95 -18.01
C ILE A 162 4.21 7.29 -18.58
N GLU A 163 4.91 8.38 -18.27
CA GLU A 163 4.58 9.72 -18.73
C GLU A 163 4.62 9.83 -20.26
N ARG A 164 5.71 9.37 -20.86
CA ARG A 164 5.89 9.39 -22.32
C ARG A 164 4.81 8.59 -23.05
N GLU A 165 4.51 7.39 -22.58
CA GLU A 165 3.50 6.54 -23.17
C GLU A 165 2.09 7.10 -23.00
N ALA A 166 1.78 7.64 -21.83
CA ALA A 166 0.50 8.24 -21.53
C ALA A 166 0.24 9.52 -22.35
N LYS A 167 1.24 10.38 -22.51
CA LYS A 167 1.16 11.57 -23.36
C LYS A 167 0.93 11.22 -24.85
N LYS A 168 1.46 10.08 -25.31
CA LYS A 168 1.28 9.61 -26.67
C LYS A 168 -0.09 8.97 -26.91
N SER A 169 -0.57 8.17 -25.95
CA SER A 169 -1.79 7.37 -26.11
C SER A 169 -3.05 8.04 -25.57
N GLY A 170 -2.92 9.04 -24.71
CA GLY A 170 -4.03 9.62 -23.97
C GLY A 170 -4.59 8.69 -22.87
N LYS A 171 -3.84 7.67 -22.46
CA LYS A 171 -4.25 6.67 -21.49
C LYS A 171 -3.10 6.32 -20.55
N ILE A 172 -3.43 5.98 -19.30
CA ILE A 172 -2.50 5.33 -18.39
C ILE A 172 -2.72 3.82 -18.44
N LYS A 173 -1.65 3.08 -18.62
CA LYS A 173 -1.63 1.63 -18.52
C LYS A 173 -1.09 1.24 -17.16
N LEU A 174 -1.87 0.50 -16.36
CA LEU A 174 -1.49 0.01 -15.05
C LEU A 174 -1.43 -1.52 -15.04
N ASN A 175 -0.28 -2.05 -14.69
CA ASN A 175 -0.12 -3.48 -14.43
C ASN A 175 -0.86 -3.89 -13.15
N SER A 176 -0.98 -5.19 -12.91
CA SER A 176 -1.50 -5.70 -11.63
C SER A 176 -0.75 -5.10 -10.44
N CYS A 177 -1.48 -4.67 -9.41
CA CYS A 177 -0.95 -4.05 -8.20
C CYS A 177 -0.11 -2.77 -8.44
N GLN A 178 -0.26 -2.11 -9.58
CA GLN A 178 0.40 -0.84 -9.86
C GLN A 178 -0.46 0.34 -9.40
N ALA A 179 0.20 1.33 -8.80
CA ALA A 179 -0.39 2.59 -8.40
C ALA A 179 0.46 3.78 -8.87
N VAL A 180 -0.21 4.85 -9.28
CA VAL A 180 0.43 6.09 -9.75
C VAL A 180 -0.26 7.31 -9.17
N ALA A 181 0.50 8.40 -9.03
CA ALA A 181 -0.06 9.74 -8.84
C ALA A 181 0.43 10.64 -9.98
N LEU A 182 -0.48 11.38 -10.58
CA LEU A 182 -0.29 12.15 -11.79
C LEU A 182 -0.75 13.59 -11.57
N GLU A 183 0.02 14.56 -12.03
CA GLU A 183 -0.48 15.92 -12.21
C GLU A 183 -1.11 16.06 -13.60
N ILE A 184 -2.36 16.50 -13.64
CA ILE A 184 -3.13 16.71 -14.87
C ILE A 184 -3.63 18.15 -14.92
N LYS A 185 -3.88 18.68 -16.12
CA LYS A 185 -4.51 19.99 -16.26
C LYS A 185 -5.89 20.01 -15.60
N GLU A 186 -6.32 21.17 -15.21
CA GLU A 186 -7.67 21.43 -14.72
C GLU A 186 -8.75 21.23 -15.79
#